data_934e4e04ea510eb3c8c493b2df116819
#
_entry.id   934e4e04ea510eb3c8c493b2df116819
#
_cell.length_a   1.000
_cell.length_b   1.000
_cell.length_c   1.000
_cell.angle_alpha   90.00
_cell.angle_beta   90.00
_cell.angle_gamma   90.00
#
_symmetry.space_group_name_H-M   'P 1'
#
loop_
_entity.id
_entity.type
_entity.pdbx_description
1 polymer ?
#
loop_
_entity_poly.entity_id
_entity_poly.type
_entity_poly.pdbx_seq_one_letter_code
_entity_poly.pdbx_strand_id
1 'polypeptide(L)'
;MDPQTSAGSLPGLRIRLLLAAFLAVSLAGTSLAAGGATVPKPRIVWKPIVFGAKRKAETAAYSKRHYGTVQWRLVRPHVIVEHYTASSFGSAYATFASDSPDSELHELPGTCAHFIVDTDGTVYQLVNLSTRCRHTVGLNWTAVGIEHVGYTDADILHNPRQLAASLKLTLWLSQKLGIKLRNVIGHNESLTSPYHKELYPAWRCQTHGDWNYTDMTIYRGKLRKLARRYGIDMGKLPKQGHTDC
;
A
#
# COMPACT_ATOMS: atom_id res chain seq x y z
N MET A 1 16.94 -80.56 -68.86
CA MET A 1 17.78 -79.86 -69.86
C MET A 1 18.19 -78.54 -69.30
N ASP A 2 19.41 -78.48 -68.81
CA ASP A 2 20.18 -77.27 -68.58
C ASP A 2 20.43 -76.54 -69.93
N PRO A 3 20.77 -75.27 -70.01
CA PRO A 3 22.00 -74.69 -69.42
C PRO A 3 21.87 -73.21 -68.85
N GLN A 4 22.60 -73.01 -67.79
CA GLN A 4 23.76 -72.11 -67.71
C GLN A 4 23.72 -70.75 -68.46
N THR A 5 23.97 -69.66 -67.73
CA THR A 5 25.12 -68.69 -67.91
C THR A 5 24.90 -67.50 -66.95
N SER A 6 25.75 -67.12 -66.32
CA SER A 6 27.06 -66.45 -66.14
C SER A 6 26.96 -65.17 -65.36
N ALA A 7 27.84 -65.11 -64.43
CA ALA A 7 28.05 -63.97 -63.53
C ALA A 7 28.54 -62.65 -64.23
N GLY A 8 28.06 -61.54 -63.78
CA GLY A 8 28.58 -60.23 -64.08
C GLY A 8 28.74 -59.43 -62.80
N SER A 9 29.92 -59.30 -62.29
CA SER A 9 30.31 -58.52 -61.14
C SER A 9 30.40 -57.03 -61.58
N LEU A 10 29.73 -56.16 -60.81
CA LEU A 10 29.92 -54.69 -60.91
C LEU A 10 30.47 -54.14 -59.58
N PRO A 11 31.34 -53.06 -59.64
CA PRO A 11 32.17 -52.68 -58.55
C PRO A 11 31.45 -51.80 -57.51
N GLY A 12 31.86 -51.94 -56.30
CA GLY A 12 31.31 -51.28 -55.14
C GLY A 12 31.40 -49.78 -55.12
N LEU A 13 30.28 -49.15 -54.93
CA LEU A 13 30.13 -47.73 -54.64
C LEU A 13 30.17 -47.56 -53.13
N ARG A 14 31.33 -47.06 -52.59
CA ARG A 14 31.47 -46.71 -51.17
C ARG A 14 30.76 -45.38 -50.95
N ILE A 15 29.55 -45.43 -50.37
CA ILE A 15 28.84 -44.26 -49.86
C ILE A 15 29.51 -43.85 -48.53
N ARG A 16 30.26 -42.74 -48.55
CA ARG A 16 30.73 -42.10 -47.30
C ARG A 16 29.55 -41.35 -46.65
N LEU A 17 29.02 -41.89 -45.55
CA LEU A 17 28.11 -41.14 -44.68
C LEU A 17 28.94 -40.01 -44.02
N LEU A 18 28.63 -38.80 -44.40
CA LEU A 18 29.05 -37.58 -43.69
C LEU A 18 28.04 -37.40 -42.52
N LEU A 19 28.44 -37.72 -41.30
CA LEU A 19 27.71 -37.33 -40.08
C LEU A 19 27.86 -35.81 -39.93
N ALA A 20 26.83 -35.06 -40.25
CA ALA A 20 26.71 -33.67 -39.87
C ALA A 20 26.29 -33.61 -38.39
N ALA A 21 27.23 -33.29 -37.53
CA ALA A 21 26.94 -33.04 -36.12
C ALA A 21 26.24 -31.65 -36.03
N PHE A 22 24.93 -31.66 -35.82
CA PHE A 22 24.21 -30.47 -35.45
C PHE A 22 24.54 -30.08 -34.00
N LEU A 23 25.38 -29.09 -33.81
CA LEU A 23 25.64 -28.49 -32.51
C LEU A 23 24.41 -27.64 -32.13
N ALA A 24 23.50 -28.22 -31.35
CA ALA A 24 22.37 -27.45 -30.75
C ALA A 24 22.94 -26.52 -29.68
N VAL A 25 23.16 -25.24 -30.03
CA VAL A 25 23.45 -24.20 -29.06
C VAL A 25 22.14 -23.89 -28.31
N SER A 26 22.00 -24.48 -27.12
CA SER A 26 20.94 -24.15 -26.19
C SER A 26 21.23 -22.74 -25.64
N LEU A 27 20.60 -21.71 -26.20
CA LEU A 27 20.50 -20.40 -25.57
C LEU A 27 19.63 -20.57 -24.29
N ALA A 28 20.29 -20.86 -23.18
CA ALA A 28 19.67 -20.71 -21.88
C ALA A 28 19.39 -19.21 -21.68
N GLY A 29 18.19 -18.80 -22.05
CA GLY A 29 17.66 -17.48 -21.76
C GLY A 29 17.61 -17.33 -20.24
N THR A 30 18.60 -16.69 -19.63
CA THR A 30 18.52 -16.20 -18.26
C THR A 30 17.37 -15.18 -18.23
N SER A 31 16.21 -15.61 -17.82
CA SER A 31 15.11 -14.73 -17.43
C SER A 31 15.60 -13.91 -16.24
N LEU A 32 16.12 -12.73 -16.51
CA LEU A 32 16.33 -11.70 -15.50
C LEU A 32 14.93 -11.40 -14.95
N ALA A 33 14.59 -12.02 -13.81
CA ALA A 33 13.47 -11.57 -13.03
C ALA A 33 13.68 -10.07 -12.80
N ALA A 34 12.85 -9.23 -13.41
CA ALA A 34 12.85 -7.80 -13.21
C ALA A 34 12.43 -7.54 -11.76
N GLY A 35 13.37 -7.68 -10.84
CA GLY A 35 13.24 -7.24 -9.47
C GLY A 35 13.07 -5.72 -9.53
N GLY A 36 11.85 -5.22 -9.29
CA GLY A 36 11.59 -3.79 -9.23
C GLY A 36 12.58 -3.13 -8.27
N ALA A 37 13.08 -1.95 -8.65
CA ALA A 37 14.03 -1.22 -7.81
C ALA A 37 13.40 -0.97 -6.42
N THR A 38 14.24 -1.04 -5.39
CA THR A 38 13.80 -0.70 -4.02
C THR A 38 13.52 0.79 -3.94
N VAL A 39 12.33 1.16 -3.47
CA VAL A 39 11.97 2.56 -3.19
C VAL A 39 12.79 3.05 -2.00
N PRO A 40 13.57 4.12 -2.14
CA PRO A 40 14.31 4.67 -1.03
C PRO A 40 13.34 5.13 0.08
N LYS A 41 13.68 4.80 1.34
CA LYS A 41 12.94 5.36 2.48
C LYS A 41 13.08 6.88 2.45
N PRO A 42 11.97 7.66 2.47
CA PRO A 42 12.07 9.11 2.55
C PRO A 42 12.67 9.53 3.89
N ARG A 43 13.19 10.77 3.96
CA ARG A 43 13.59 11.35 5.24
C ARG A 43 12.35 11.47 6.13
N ILE A 44 12.39 10.84 7.30
CA ILE A 44 11.31 10.84 8.29
C ILE A 44 11.88 11.35 9.61
N VAL A 45 11.24 12.35 10.18
CA VAL A 45 11.53 12.89 11.51
C VAL A 45 10.73 12.07 12.53
N TRP A 46 11.41 11.42 13.45
CA TRP A 46 10.77 10.73 14.56
C TRP A 46 10.29 11.76 15.59
N LYS A 47 8.99 11.91 15.75
CA LYS A 47 8.34 12.82 16.71
C LYS A 47 7.21 12.09 17.42
N PRO A 48 7.58 11.17 18.36
CA PRO A 48 6.61 10.26 18.93
C PRO A 48 5.60 10.96 19.83
N ILE A 49 4.36 10.48 19.78
CA ILE A 49 3.37 10.70 20.84
C ILE A 49 3.52 9.60 21.92
N VAL A 50 3.06 9.90 23.13
CA VAL A 50 3.07 8.91 24.21
C VAL A 50 2.06 7.80 23.92
N PHE A 51 2.55 6.56 23.77
CA PHE A 51 1.73 5.38 23.56
C PHE A 51 2.08 4.31 24.61
N GLY A 52 1.83 4.66 25.88
CA GLY A 52 2.17 3.87 27.06
C GLY A 52 1.20 2.72 27.34
N ALA A 53 1.32 2.11 28.51
CA ALA A 53 0.50 0.96 28.92
C ALA A 53 -1.01 1.29 28.92
N LYS A 54 -1.40 2.48 29.43
CA LYS A 54 -2.79 2.96 29.44
C LYS A 54 -3.37 2.98 28.04
N ARG A 55 -2.77 3.72 27.09
CA ARG A 55 -3.26 3.86 25.72
C ARG A 55 -3.29 2.53 24.96
N LYS A 56 -2.33 1.62 25.24
CA LYS A 56 -2.37 0.26 24.69
C LYS A 56 -3.57 -0.55 25.19
N ALA A 57 -3.89 -0.46 26.48
CA ALA A 57 -5.06 -1.12 27.05
C ALA A 57 -6.37 -0.57 26.47
N GLU A 58 -6.48 0.74 26.35
CA GLU A 58 -7.63 1.42 25.72
C GLU A 58 -7.79 1.01 24.24
N THR A 59 -6.68 0.97 23.49
CA THR A 59 -6.68 0.50 22.10
C THR A 59 -7.14 -0.96 22.00
N ALA A 60 -6.72 -1.82 22.93
CA ALA A 60 -7.15 -3.21 22.95
C ALA A 60 -8.64 -3.35 23.30
N ALA A 61 -9.16 -2.53 24.21
CA ALA A 61 -10.57 -2.47 24.58
C ALA A 61 -11.42 -1.95 23.41
N TYR A 62 -11.01 -0.85 22.76
CA TYR A 62 -11.60 -0.34 21.53
C TYR A 62 -11.67 -1.44 20.46
N SER A 63 -10.55 -2.12 20.23
CA SER A 63 -10.48 -3.19 19.23
C SER A 63 -11.41 -4.36 19.53
N LYS A 64 -11.65 -4.65 20.81
CA LYS A 64 -12.62 -5.66 21.21
C LYS A 64 -14.04 -5.26 20.83
N ARG A 65 -14.41 -3.99 21.09
CA ARG A 65 -15.76 -3.47 20.77
C ARG A 65 -16.00 -3.42 19.27
N HIS A 66 -15.05 -2.88 18.51
CA HIS A 66 -15.23 -2.56 17.08
C HIS A 66 -14.87 -3.72 16.14
N TYR A 67 -13.93 -4.58 16.54
CA TYR A 67 -13.37 -5.63 15.65
C TYR A 67 -13.46 -7.04 16.24
N GLY A 68 -13.93 -7.19 17.48
CA GLY A 68 -14.07 -8.48 18.14
C GLY A 68 -12.76 -9.07 18.70
N THR A 69 -11.64 -8.34 18.63
CA THR A 69 -10.32 -8.85 19.04
C THR A 69 -9.67 -7.92 20.07
N VAL A 70 -9.12 -8.47 21.15
CA VAL A 70 -8.31 -7.71 22.14
C VAL A 70 -6.91 -7.53 21.54
N GLN A 71 -6.68 -6.39 20.88
CA GLN A 71 -5.42 -6.17 20.15
C GLN A 71 -5.09 -4.68 20.03
N TRP A 72 -3.89 -4.26 20.47
CA TRP A 72 -3.36 -2.91 20.30
C TRP A 72 -2.30 -2.81 19.21
N ARG A 73 -1.79 -3.96 18.72
CA ARG A 73 -0.81 -3.98 17.65
C ARG A 73 -1.49 -3.97 16.29
N LEU A 74 -0.92 -3.23 15.36
CA LEU A 74 -1.24 -3.32 13.95
C LEU A 74 -0.40 -4.44 13.32
N VAL A 75 -1.06 -5.49 12.88
CA VAL A 75 -0.41 -6.68 12.32
C VAL A 75 -0.78 -6.82 10.85
N ARG A 76 0.21 -6.82 9.97
CA ARG A 76 0.02 -6.95 8.52
C ARG A 76 -1.05 -6.00 7.97
N PRO A 77 -0.82 -4.68 7.98
CA PRO A 77 -1.79 -3.72 7.44
C PRO A 77 -2.00 -3.95 5.94
N HIS A 78 -3.24 -3.78 5.51
CA HIS A 78 -3.67 -3.98 4.12
C HIS A 78 -4.05 -2.67 3.42
N VAL A 79 -4.20 -1.59 4.18
CA VAL A 79 -4.73 -0.31 3.71
C VAL A 79 -3.81 0.83 4.15
N ILE A 80 -3.64 1.83 3.29
CA ILE A 80 -3.15 3.16 3.65
C ILE A 80 -4.34 4.11 3.49
N VAL A 81 -4.63 4.89 4.54
CA VAL A 81 -5.66 5.92 4.51
C VAL A 81 -5.00 7.28 4.55
N GLU A 82 -5.32 8.10 3.55
CA GLU A 82 -4.90 9.50 3.44
C GLU A 82 -5.95 10.38 4.12
N HIS A 83 -5.48 11.36 4.93
CA HIS A 83 -6.29 12.31 5.67
C HIS A 83 -5.77 13.73 5.49
N TYR A 84 -6.55 14.74 5.85
CA TYR A 84 -6.04 16.06 6.14
C TYR A 84 -6.45 16.49 7.57
N THR A 85 -5.61 17.31 8.19
CA THR A 85 -5.73 17.61 9.63
C THR A 85 -6.85 18.61 9.96
N ALA A 86 -7.37 19.34 8.99
CA ALA A 86 -8.23 20.52 9.18
C ALA A 86 -7.66 21.53 10.21
N SER A 87 -6.34 21.54 10.39
CA SER A 87 -5.65 22.37 11.39
C SER A 87 -4.16 22.53 11.06
N SER A 88 -3.45 23.31 11.88
CA SER A 88 -1.99 23.40 11.83
C SER A 88 -1.31 22.12 12.32
N PHE A 89 -0.03 21.93 11.97
CA PHE A 89 0.79 20.84 12.49
C PHE A 89 0.79 20.78 14.03
N GLY A 90 0.98 21.94 14.70
CA GLY A 90 1.02 22.00 16.16
C GLY A 90 -0.29 21.55 16.82
N SER A 91 -1.42 21.97 16.26
CA SER A 91 -2.75 21.58 16.73
C SER A 91 -3.01 20.09 16.52
N ALA A 92 -2.76 19.56 15.32
CA ALA A 92 -2.93 18.13 15.02
C ALA A 92 -2.04 17.27 15.93
N TYR A 93 -0.76 17.64 16.08
CA TYR A 93 0.14 16.93 16.97
C TYR A 93 -0.33 16.93 18.42
N ALA A 94 -0.79 18.08 18.94
CA ALA A 94 -1.30 18.19 20.31
C ALA A 94 -2.55 17.31 20.50
N THR A 95 -3.47 17.28 19.54
CA THR A 95 -4.64 16.42 19.56
C THR A 95 -4.25 14.95 19.64
N PHE A 96 -3.34 14.50 18.78
CA PHE A 96 -2.88 13.10 18.78
C PHE A 96 -2.08 12.72 20.03
N ALA A 97 -1.39 13.67 20.64
CA ALA A 97 -0.63 13.44 21.87
C ALA A 97 -1.49 13.39 23.14
N SER A 98 -2.66 14.04 23.15
CA SER A 98 -3.48 14.23 24.34
C SER A 98 -4.13 12.97 24.89
N ASP A 99 -4.34 11.94 24.06
CA ASP A 99 -5.07 10.71 24.42
C ASP A 99 -6.42 11.00 25.11
N SER A 100 -7.13 12.00 24.60
CA SER A 100 -8.46 12.38 25.08
C SER A 100 -9.55 11.73 24.23
N PRO A 101 -10.75 11.46 24.78
CA PRO A 101 -11.89 11.07 23.98
C PRO A 101 -12.14 12.12 22.90
N ASP A 102 -12.42 11.70 21.69
CA ASP A 102 -12.82 12.64 20.63
C ASP A 102 -14.23 13.18 20.87
N SER A 103 -14.52 14.33 20.23
CA SER A 103 -15.80 15.02 20.39
C SER A 103 -16.99 14.34 19.69
N GLU A 104 -16.70 13.45 18.74
CA GLU A 104 -17.72 12.79 17.93
C GLU A 104 -18.19 11.47 18.55
N LEU A 105 -17.25 10.59 18.88
CA LEU A 105 -17.55 9.24 19.34
C LEU A 105 -17.41 9.09 20.85
N HIS A 106 -16.79 10.06 21.51
CA HIS A 106 -16.51 10.07 22.96
C HIS A 106 -15.77 8.82 23.46
N GLU A 107 -14.93 8.22 22.60
CA GLU A 107 -14.23 6.98 22.90
C GLU A 107 -12.72 7.15 23.12
N LEU A 108 -12.17 6.27 23.96
CA LEU A 108 -10.73 6.05 24.10
C LEU A 108 -10.31 4.79 23.32
N PRO A 109 -9.07 4.76 22.83
CA PRO A 109 -8.02 5.79 22.96
C PRO A 109 -8.34 7.04 22.16
N GLY A 110 -7.68 8.13 22.48
CA GLY A 110 -7.70 9.34 21.66
C GLY A 110 -7.24 9.04 20.24
N THR A 111 -7.66 9.88 19.28
CA THR A 111 -7.28 9.72 17.86
C THR A 111 -5.76 9.81 17.67
N CYS A 112 -5.21 9.11 16.70
CA CYS A 112 -3.81 9.22 16.29
C CYS A 112 -3.64 8.81 14.83
N ALA A 113 -2.56 9.29 14.20
CA ALA A 113 -2.10 8.80 12.91
C ALA A 113 -0.68 8.26 13.01
N HIS A 114 -0.23 7.52 12.01
CA HIS A 114 1.15 7.03 11.98
C HIS A 114 2.12 8.11 11.53
N PHE A 115 1.67 8.97 10.61
CA PHE A 115 2.46 10.05 10.04
C PHE A 115 1.67 11.33 9.94
N ILE A 116 2.40 12.47 10.00
CA ILE A 116 1.92 13.77 9.54
C ILE A 116 2.90 14.26 8.47
N VAL A 117 2.38 14.71 7.33
CA VAL A 117 3.13 15.40 6.28
C VAL A 117 2.81 16.90 6.38
N ASP A 118 3.82 17.70 6.70
CA ASP A 118 3.67 19.14 6.85
C ASP A 118 3.67 19.86 5.50
N THR A 119 3.23 21.11 5.48
CA THR A 119 3.12 21.94 4.27
C THR A 119 4.46 22.19 3.57
N ASP A 120 5.57 22.16 4.31
CA ASP A 120 6.93 22.26 3.76
C ASP A 120 7.47 20.93 3.17
N GLY A 121 6.70 19.85 3.31
CA GLY A 121 7.07 18.50 2.91
C GLY A 121 7.84 17.70 3.97
N THR A 122 7.99 18.20 5.19
CA THR A 122 8.55 17.43 6.29
C THR A 122 7.60 16.30 6.68
N VAL A 123 8.12 15.07 6.75
CA VAL A 123 7.37 13.89 7.17
C VAL A 123 7.71 13.57 8.61
N TYR A 124 6.71 13.63 9.48
CA TYR A 124 6.83 13.23 10.88
C TYR A 124 6.20 11.86 11.10
N GLN A 125 6.90 10.99 11.83
CA GLN A 125 6.35 9.70 12.28
C GLN A 125 6.03 9.79 13.77
N LEU A 126 4.79 9.48 14.14
CA LEU A 126 4.27 9.67 15.50
C LEU A 126 4.28 8.39 16.32
N VAL A 127 4.10 7.24 15.67
CA VAL A 127 4.11 5.91 16.29
C VAL A 127 4.79 4.89 15.40
N ASN A 128 5.17 3.76 15.95
CA ASN A 128 5.67 2.64 15.15
C ASN A 128 4.57 2.08 14.24
N LEU A 129 4.94 1.58 13.06
CA LEU A 129 4.00 0.95 12.11
C LEU A 129 3.27 -0.27 12.70
N SER A 130 3.77 -0.85 13.78
CA SER A 130 3.11 -1.94 14.50
C SER A 130 2.13 -1.47 15.57
N THR A 131 1.85 -0.19 15.66
CA THR A 131 0.89 0.39 16.60
C THR A 131 -0.44 0.60 15.91
N ARG A 132 -1.53 0.14 16.51
CA ARG A 132 -2.87 0.43 16.00
C ARG A 132 -3.27 1.82 16.43
N CYS A 133 -3.40 2.72 15.46
CA CYS A 133 -3.92 4.08 15.66
C CYS A 133 -5.42 4.13 15.35
N ARG A 134 -6.12 5.03 16.03
CA ARG A 134 -7.53 5.32 15.77
C ARG A 134 -7.63 6.57 14.90
N HIS A 135 -7.86 6.39 13.61
CA HIS A 135 -7.98 7.44 12.59
C HIS A 135 -9.11 7.21 11.59
N THR A 136 -9.59 5.96 11.46
CA THR A 136 -10.67 5.62 10.50
C THR A 136 -11.51 4.50 11.08
N VAL A 137 -12.76 4.77 11.39
CA VAL A 137 -13.71 3.76 11.85
C VAL A 137 -13.81 2.63 10.82
N GLY A 138 -13.91 1.41 11.28
CA GLY A 138 -13.96 0.22 10.40
C GLY A 138 -12.62 -0.23 9.84
N LEU A 139 -11.56 0.60 9.84
CA LEU A 139 -10.27 0.28 9.24
C LEU A 139 -9.07 0.32 10.20
N ASN A 140 -9.21 0.85 11.42
CA ASN A 140 -8.09 0.98 12.36
C ASN A 140 -7.40 -0.35 12.70
N TRP A 141 -8.06 -1.48 12.48
CA TRP A 141 -7.49 -2.80 12.72
C TRP A 141 -6.46 -3.22 11.66
N THR A 142 -6.44 -2.56 10.49
CA THR A 142 -5.67 -2.98 9.32
C THR A 142 -5.07 -1.82 8.52
N ALA A 143 -5.24 -0.56 8.95
CA ALA A 143 -4.81 0.60 8.19
C ALA A 143 -3.64 1.36 8.83
N VAL A 144 -2.77 1.90 7.96
CA VAL A 144 -1.80 2.94 8.29
C VAL A 144 -2.41 4.28 7.91
N GLY A 145 -2.54 5.23 8.84
CA GLY A 145 -3.04 6.58 8.59
C GLY A 145 -1.91 7.56 8.32
N ILE A 146 -2.09 8.40 7.31
CA ILE A 146 -1.22 9.51 6.95
C ILE A 146 -2.05 10.78 6.94
N GLU A 147 -1.72 11.71 7.81
CA GLU A 147 -2.32 13.03 7.88
C GLU A 147 -1.53 14.04 7.05
N HIS A 148 -2.22 14.97 6.43
CA HIS A 148 -1.61 16.09 5.71
C HIS A 148 -2.06 17.40 6.35
N VAL A 149 -1.11 18.25 6.69
CA VAL A 149 -1.47 19.60 7.20
C VAL A 149 -2.17 20.39 6.11
N GLY A 150 -3.43 20.71 6.33
CA GLY A 150 -4.29 21.40 5.36
C GLY A 150 -5.76 21.31 5.76
N TYR A 151 -6.61 21.99 5.02
CA TYR A 151 -8.05 22.08 5.28
C TYR A 151 -8.90 21.44 4.19
N THR A 152 -8.30 21.15 3.02
CA THR A 152 -8.96 20.54 1.87
C THR A 152 -8.01 19.64 1.11
N ASP A 153 -8.54 18.71 0.33
CA ASP A 153 -7.77 17.87 -0.60
C ASP A 153 -6.98 18.74 -1.59
N ALA A 154 -7.58 19.86 -2.03
CA ALA A 154 -6.97 20.79 -2.95
C ALA A 154 -5.72 21.47 -2.36
N ASP A 155 -5.69 21.79 -1.07
CA ASP A 155 -4.52 22.38 -0.41
C ASP A 155 -3.29 21.48 -0.60
N ILE A 156 -3.48 20.17 -0.41
CA ILE A 156 -2.41 19.16 -0.53
C ILE A 156 -2.06 18.92 -2.00
N LEU A 157 -3.04 18.74 -2.86
CA LEU A 157 -2.85 18.48 -4.29
C LEU A 157 -2.14 19.61 -5.03
N HIS A 158 -2.32 20.86 -4.59
CA HIS A 158 -1.71 22.05 -5.16
C HIS A 158 -0.42 22.48 -4.45
N ASN A 159 -0.04 21.85 -3.33
CA ASN A 159 1.24 22.08 -2.68
C ASN A 159 2.30 21.07 -3.21
N PRO A 160 3.20 21.48 -4.11
CA PRO A 160 4.12 20.55 -4.75
C PRO A 160 5.13 19.91 -3.79
N ARG A 161 5.50 20.60 -2.71
CA ARG A 161 6.45 20.07 -1.71
C ARG A 161 5.79 18.99 -0.86
N GLN A 162 4.63 19.29 -0.30
CA GLN A 162 3.86 18.38 0.52
C GLN A 162 3.42 17.15 -0.28
N LEU A 163 2.85 17.35 -1.47
CA LEU A 163 2.42 16.27 -2.36
C LEU A 163 3.58 15.36 -2.75
N ALA A 164 4.75 15.92 -3.10
CA ALA A 164 5.90 15.11 -3.45
C ALA A 164 6.42 14.27 -2.28
N ALA A 165 6.39 14.81 -1.06
CA ALA A 165 6.77 14.10 0.17
C ALA A 165 5.77 12.98 0.49
N SER A 166 4.47 13.30 0.42
CA SER A 166 3.38 12.33 0.61
C SER A 166 3.48 11.16 -0.38
N LEU A 167 3.59 11.42 -1.68
CA LEU A 167 3.70 10.38 -2.70
C LEU A 167 4.92 9.45 -2.49
N LYS A 168 6.06 10.01 -2.05
CA LYS A 168 7.26 9.21 -1.73
C LYS A 168 7.04 8.34 -0.49
N LEU A 169 6.40 8.89 0.55
CA LEU A 169 6.07 8.16 1.77
C LEU A 169 5.12 7.00 1.46
N THR A 170 4.01 7.29 0.79
CA THR A 170 2.98 6.30 0.44
C THR A 170 3.54 5.21 -0.49
N LEU A 171 4.40 5.57 -1.47
CA LEU A 171 5.04 4.57 -2.33
C LEU A 171 5.98 3.66 -1.53
N TRP A 172 6.81 4.24 -0.65
CA TRP A 172 7.70 3.45 0.20
C TRP A 172 6.93 2.52 1.14
N LEU A 173 5.86 3.01 1.79
CA LEU A 173 4.99 2.19 2.63
C LEU A 173 4.31 1.09 1.84
N SER A 174 3.79 1.41 0.65
CA SER A 174 3.15 0.44 -0.23
C SER A 174 4.08 -0.70 -0.59
N GLN A 175 5.33 -0.42 -0.96
CA GLN A 175 6.32 -1.45 -1.24
C GLN A 175 6.69 -2.24 0.01
N LYS A 176 6.96 -1.55 1.12
CA LYS A 176 7.36 -2.16 2.40
C LYS A 176 6.29 -3.11 2.96
N LEU A 177 5.02 -2.76 2.79
CA LEU A 177 3.88 -3.47 3.39
C LEU A 177 3.13 -4.36 2.36
N GLY A 178 3.52 -4.33 1.09
CA GLY A 178 2.84 -5.08 0.02
C GLY A 178 1.46 -4.52 -0.35
N ILE A 179 1.19 -3.25 -0.04
CA ILE A 179 -0.12 -2.62 -0.27
C ILE A 179 -0.23 -2.17 -1.73
N LYS A 180 -1.28 -2.62 -2.41
CA LYS A 180 -1.56 -2.25 -3.80
C LYS A 180 -2.33 -0.94 -3.91
N LEU A 181 -2.27 -0.32 -5.08
CA LEU A 181 -2.86 0.99 -5.36
C LEU A 181 -4.35 1.10 -4.97
N ARG A 182 -5.12 0.02 -5.17
CA ARG A 182 -6.54 -0.05 -4.83
C ARG A 182 -6.83 0.07 -3.32
N ASN A 183 -5.81 -0.16 -2.49
CA ASN A 183 -5.89 -0.10 -1.04
C ASN A 183 -5.16 1.14 -0.48
N VAL A 184 -4.78 2.09 -1.34
CA VAL A 184 -4.41 3.46 -0.97
C VAL A 184 -5.67 4.29 -1.19
N ILE A 185 -6.33 4.65 -0.12
CA ILE A 185 -7.66 5.26 -0.13
C ILE A 185 -7.69 6.57 0.65
N GLY A 186 -8.68 7.40 0.37
CA GLY A 186 -9.04 8.54 1.21
C GLY A 186 -9.96 8.10 2.37
N HIS A 187 -10.06 8.91 3.41
CA HIS A 187 -10.99 8.63 4.50
C HIS A 187 -12.43 8.51 4.00
N ASN A 188 -12.83 9.39 3.10
CA ASN A 188 -14.17 9.37 2.48
C ASN A 188 -14.49 8.05 1.76
N GLU A 189 -13.48 7.29 1.35
CA GLU A 189 -13.64 5.99 0.68
C GLU A 189 -13.69 4.80 1.68
N SER A 190 -13.59 5.05 2.98
CA SER A 190 -13.45 4.01 4.02
C SER A 190 -14.55 2.96 3.99
N LEU A 191 -15.80 3.39 3.80
CA LEU A 191 -16.98 2.54 3.79
C LEU A 191 -17.03 1.57 2.60
N THR A 192 -16.35 1.90 1.50
CA THR A 192 -16.30 1.07 0.29
C THR A 192 -15.09 0.13 0.25
N SER A 193 -14.21 0.21 1.26
CA SER A 193 -13.05 -0.67 1.37
C SER A 193 -13.48 -2.11 1.64
N PRO A 194 -12.93 -3.12 0.92
CA PRO A 194 -13.22 -4.53 1.20
C PRO A 194 -12.71 -4.98 2.57
N TYR A 195 -11.92 -4.15 3.25
CA TYR A 195 -11.41 -4.38 4.60
C TYR A 195 -12.25 -3.67 5.67
N HIS A 196 -13.27 -2.89 5.29
CA HIS A 196 -14.15 -2.24 6.26
C HIS A 196 -14.84 -3.29 7.13
N LYS A 197 -14.64 -3.15 8.43
CA LYS A 197 -15.23 -4.03 9.44
C LYS A 197 -15.57 -3.22 10.68
N GLU A 198 -16.85 -3.07 10.97
CA GLU A 198 -17.32 -2.38 12.16
C GLU A 198 -18.45 -3.22 12.81
N LEU A 199 -18.22 -3.63 14.05
CA LEU A 199 -19.18 -4.44 14.80
C LEU A 199 -20.12 -3.59 15.64
N TYR A 200 -19.75 -2.35 15.95
CA TYR A 200 -20.60 -1.45 16.71
C TYR A 200 -21.61 -0.78 15.77
N PRO A 201 -22.91 -1.10 15.87
CA PRO A 201 -23.88 -0.72 14.84
C PRO A 201 -23.97 0.80 14.60
N ALA A 202 -23.85 1.61 15.67
CA ALA A 202 -23.95 3.07 15.58
C ALA A 202 -22.83 3.71 14.72
N TRP A 203 -21.69 3.04 14.58
CA TRP A 203 -20.53 3.54 13.84
C TRP A 203 -20.32 2.88 12.49
N ARG A 204 -21.17 1.94 12.11
CA ARG A 204 -21.00 1.17 10.87
C ARG A 204 -20.93 2.04 9.62
N CYS A 205 -21.62 3.16 9.60
CA CYS A 205 -21.67 4.11 8.50
C CYS A 205 -20.91 5.42 8.76
N GLN A 206 -20.08 5.47 9.81
CA GLN A 206 -19.30 6.66 10.11
C GLN A 206 -18.12 6.79 9.14
N THR A 207 -17.98 7.96 8.53
CA THR A 207 -16.85 8.35 7.70
C THR A 207 -16.72 9.87 7.68
N HIS A 208 -15.61 10.38 7.17
CA HIS A 208 -15.38 11.82 6.99
C HIS A 208 -15.26 12.20 5.52
N GLY A 209 -15.31 13.50 5.23
CA GLY A 209 -15.31 14.02 3.86
C GLY A 209 -13.92 14.12 3.22
N ASP A 210 -12.85 13.94 3.99
CA ASP A 210 -11.49 14.12 3.56
C ASP A 210 -11.04 13.04 2.56
N TRP A 211 -10.35 13.50 1.51
CA TRP A 211 -9.86 12.70 0.40
C TRP A 211 -10.95 11.89 -0.31
N ASN A 212 -11.83 12.60 -0.98
CA ASN A 212 -12.90 12.01 -1.78
C ASN A 212 -12.36 11.21 -2.97
N TYR A 213 -13.22 10.40 -3.60
CA TYR A 213 -12.84 9.53 -4.71
C TYR A 213 -12.21 10.26 -5.90
N THR A 214 -12.69 11.46 -6.25
CA THR A 214 -12.19 12.24 -7.38
C THR A 214 -10.75 12.69 -7.13
N ASP A 215 -10.48 13.27 -5.95
CA ASP A 215 -9.16 13.75 -5.58
C ASP A 215 -8.19 12.58 -5.34
N MET A 216 -8.67 11.49 -4.75
CA MET A 216 -7.89 10.25 -4.65
C MET A 216 -7.57 9.62 -6.01
N THR A 217 -8.41 9.81 -7.03
CA THR A 217 -8.09 9.35 -8.38
C THR A 217 -6.91 10.13 -8.96
N ILE A 218 -6.85 11.45 -8.71
CA ILE A 218 -5.71 12.29 -9.08
C ILE A 218 -4.45 11.85 -8.30
N TYR A 219 -4.56 11.71 -6.99
CA TYR A 219 -3.46 11.29 -6.12
C TYR A 219 -2.89 9.92 -6.54
N ARG A 220 -3.74 8.91 -6.68
CA ARG A 220 -3.37 7.56 -7.12
C ARG A 220 -2.77 7.55 -8.54
N GLY A 221 -3.24 8.42 -9.42
CA GLY A 221 -2.65 8.62 -10.76
C GLY A 221 -1.19 9.09 -10.69
N LYS A 222 -0.92 10.08 -9.84
CA LYS A 222 0.44 10.60 -9.57
C LYS A 222 1.31 9.55 -8.89
N LEU A 223 0.77 8.82 -7.90
CA LEU A 223 1.46 7.74 -7.19
C LEU A 223 1.88 6.62 -8.15
N ARG A 224 0.98 6.18 -9.03
CA ARG A 224 1.27 5.17 -10.06
C ARG A 224 2.34 5.65 -11.04
N LYS A 225 2.30 6.94 -11.45
CA LYS A 225 3.34 7.53 -12.30
C LYS A 225 4.71 7.51 -11.60
N LEU A 226 4.75 7.83 -10.30
CA LEU A 226 5.98 7.75 -9.50
C LEU A 226 6.48 6.30 -9.39
N ALA A 227 5.60 5.33 -9.09
CA ALA A 227 5.95 3.91 -8.96
C ALA A 227 6.60 3.34 -10.23
N ARG A 228 6.07 3.71 -11.41
CA ARG A 228 6.65 3.29 -12.70
C ARG A 228 8.09 3.72 -12.90
N ARG A 229 8.52 4.85 -12.33
CA ARG A 229 9.93 5.29 -12.38
C ARG A 229 10.88 4.35 -11.63
N TYR A 230 10.34 3.57 -10.69
CA TYR A 230 11.05 2.52 -9.95
C TYR A 230 10.76 1.11 -10.49
N GLY A 231 10.12 0.99 -11.67
CA GLY A 231 9.73 -0.32 -12.21
C GLY A 231 8.72 -1.07 -11.37
N ILE A 232 7.93 -0.36 -10.52
CA ILE A 232 6.96 -0.97 -9.61
C ILE A 232 5.57 -0.92 -10.23
N ASP A 233 4.94 -2.09 -10.35
CA ASP A 233 3.52 -2.20 -10.66
C ASP A 233 2.69 -2.24 -9.36
N MET A 234 1.97 -1.16 -9.11
CA MET A 234 1.03 -1.06 -7.99
C MET A 234 -0.36 -1.63 -8.32
N GLY A 235 -0.58 -2.12 -9.53
CA GLY A 235 -1.87 -2.61 -10.00
C GLY A 235 -2.77 -1.53 -10.60
N LYS A 236 -4.04 -1.89 -10.80
CA LYS A 236 -5.05 -1.02 -11.42
C LYS A 236 -5.58 0.01 -10.41
N LEU A 237 -6.07 1.14 -10.94
CA LEU A 237 -6.88 2.08 -10.17
C LEU A 237 -8.18 1.38 -9.72
N PRO A 238 -8.65 1.62 -8.49
CA PRO A 238 -9.96 1.13 -8.07
C PRO A 238 -11.05 1.81 -8.90
N LYS A 239 -12.17 1.13 -9.03
CA LYS A 239 -13.43 1.77 -9.41
C LYS A 239 -14.02 2.44 -8.18
N GLN A 240 -14.84 3.46 -8.37
CA GLN A 240 -15.63 4.02 -7.28
C GLN A 240 -16.49 2.92 -6.67
N GLY A 241 -16.35 2.73 -5.36
CA GLY A 241 -17.19 1.80 -4.63
C GLY A 241 -18.61 2.37 -4.44
N HIS A 242 -19.54 1.50 -4.17
CA HIS A 242 -20.87 1.84 -3.69
C HIS A 242 -21.02 1.32 -2.26
N THR A 243 -21.77 2.02 -1.44
CA THR A 243 -22.10 1.62 -0.07
C THR A 243 -23.58 1.80 0.18
N ASP A 244 -24.15 0.93 1.01
CA ASP A 244 -25.55 1.06 1.48
C ASP A 244 -25.68 2.06 2.64
N CYS A 245 -24.56 2.66 3.02
CA CYS A 245 -24.51 3.79 3.94
C CYS A 245 -24.71 5.12 3.21
#